data_563fecf52b50e99c92c5e749bf6cd670
#
_entry.id   563fecf52b50e99c92c5e749bf6cd670
#
_cell.length_a   1.000
_cell.length_b   1.000
_cell.length_c   1.000
_cell.angle_alpha   90.00
_cell.angle_beta   90.00
_cell.angle_gamma   90.00
#
_symmetry.space_group_name_H-M   'P 1'
#
loop_
_entity.id
_entity.type
_entity.pdbx_description
1 polymer ?
#
loop_
_entity_poly.entity_id
_entity_poly.type
_entity_poly.pdbx_seq_one_letter_code
_entity_poly.pdbx_strand_id
1 'polypeptide(L)'
;PFTLGQLSALKVYSTEENALADRCLDFSKTSNTMVLGEAAACLSLSLLSENAIAKISGIGFATEVLSSGTSISSDAKCFQKSMKMAIGSNKLEDIDAIVMHAPGTIQGDATEYEAVKIIFGNNLPMLTSNKWKVGHTFATSGLLSLELAILMLQNQYFIESPFYKNSTCKKLKKILVNAVGFGGNAVSILVEL
;
A
#
# COMPACT_ATOMS: atom_id res chain seq x y z
N PRO A 1 -25.27 0.65 0.13
CA PRO A 1 -26.18 0.37 -0.99
C PRO A 1 -25.70 0.99 -2.31
N PHE A 2 -25.64 2.33 -2.44
CA PHE A 2 -25.29 2.97 -3.73
C PHE A 2 -23.85 2.71 -4.14
N THR A 3 -22.88 2.96 -3.28
CA THR A 3 -21.45 2.73 -3.52
C THR A 3 -21.14 1.26 -3.81
N LEU A 4 -21.75 0.34 -3.06
CA LEU A 4 -21.59 -1.09 -3.28
C LEU A 4 -22.09 -1.51 -4.66
N GLY A 5 -23.27 -1.00 -5.07
CA GLY A 5 -23.81 -1.29 -6.40
C GLY A 5 -22.94 -0.76 -7.55
N GLN A 6 -22.37 0.44 -7.40
CA GLN A 6 -21.47 1.01 -8.41
C GLN A 6 -20.18 0.21 -8.54
N LEU A 7 -19.54 -0.15 -7.43
CA LEU A 7 -18.31 -0.93 -7.43
C LEU A 7 -18.56 -2.37 -7.94
N SER A 8 -19.72 -2.94 -7.64
CA SER A 8 -20.13 -4.23 -8.21
C SER A 8 -20.24 -4.16 -9.74
N ALA A 9 -20.81 -3.07 -10.29
CA ALA A 9 -20.89 -2.86 -11.74
C ALA A 9 -19.51 -2.75 -12.40
N LEU A 10 -18.48 -2.31 -11.68
CA LEU A 10 -17.09 -2.26 -12.15
C LEU A 10 -16.39 -3.62 -12.13
N LYS A 11 -17.03 -4.66 -11.60
CA LYS A 11 -16.47 -6.03 -11.47
C LYS A 11 -15.11 -6.05 -10.78
N VAL A 12 -14.94 -5.26 -9.73
CA VAL A 12 -13.69 -5.16 -8.96
C VAL A 12 -13.62 -6.14 -7.80
N TYR A 13 -14.77 -6.68 -7.39
CA TYR A 13 -14.87 -7.58 -6.24
C TYR A 13 -14.46 -9.01 -6.55
N SER A 14 -13.98 -9.70 -5.50
CA SER A 14 -13.82 -11.14 -5.52
C SER A 14 -15.16 -11.84 -5.73
N THR A 15 -15.12 -12.95 -6.45
CA THR A 15 -16.23 -13.89 -6.58
C THR A 15 -16.10 -15.06 -5.59
N GLU A 16 -15.01 -15.10 -4.81
CA GLU A 16 -14.74 -16.14 -3.83
C GLU A 16 -15.24 -15.71 -2.44
N GLU A 17 -15.74 -16.69 -1.67
CA GLU A 17 -16.26 -16.51 -0.32
C GLU A 17 -15.42 -17.31 0.69
N ASN A 18 -14.12 -17.03 0.74
CA ASN A 18 -13.20 -17.69 1.68
C ASN A 18 -12.25 -16.69 2.34
N ALA A 19 -11.48 -17.14 3.32
CA ALA A 19 -10.57 -16.29 4.09
C ALA A 19 -9.43 -15.66 3.27
N LEU A 20 -9.21 -16.12 2.04
CA LEU A 20 -8.19 -15.63 1.10
C LEU A 20 -8.83 -15.09 -0.18
N ALA A 21 -10.08 -14.63 -0.11
CA ALA A 21 -10.83 -14.09 -1.25
C ALA A 21 -10.18 -12.84 -1.84
N ASP A 22 -9.55 -11.99 -1.01
CA ASP A 22 -8.72 -10.89 -1.48
C ASP A 22 -7.29 -11.40 -1.75
N ARG A 23 -6.93 -11.45 -3.02
CA ARG A 23 -5.63 -11.92 -3.48
C ARG A 23 -4.70 -10.75 -3.85
N CYS A 24 -4.61 -9.75 -2.99
CA CYS A 24 -3.68 -8.65 -3.19
C CYS A 24 -2.23 -9.16 -3.29
N LEU A 25 -1.46 -8.56 -4.20
CA LEU A 25 -0.10 -8.96 -4.58
C LEU A 25 0.01 -10.34 -5.27
N ASP A 26 -1.10 -10.97 -5.62
CA ASP A 26 -1.06 -12.13 -6.51
C ASP A 26 -1.05 -11.67 -7.97
N PHE A 27 0.12 -11.68 -8.56
CA PHE A 27 0.29 -11.28 -9.96
C PHE A 27 -0.09 -12.38 -10.97
N SER A 28 -0.49 -13.55 -10.50
CA SER A 28 -1.00 -14.65 -11.34
C SER A 28 -2.52 -14.67 -11.45
N LYS A 29 -3.23 -13.80 -10.71
CA LYS A 29 -4.70 -13.76 -10.74
C LYS A 29 -5.24 -13.34 -12.10
N THR A 30 -6.35 -13.95 -12.51
CA THR A 30 -7.02 -13.72 -13.80
C THR A 30 -8.30 -12.90 -13.69
N SER A 31 -8.73 -12.59 -12.47
CA SER A 31 -9.88 -11.76 -12.16
C SER A 31 -9.56 -10.79 -11.03
N ASN A 32 -10.35 -9.73 -10.91
CA ASN A 32 -10.27 -8.84 -9.76
C ASN A 32 -10.76 -9.55 -8.49
N THR A 33 -10.10 -9.29 -7.37
CA THR A 33 -10.30 -10.03 -6.12
C THR A 33 -10.46 -9.12 -4.91
N MET A 34 -10.80 -7.84 -5.12
CA MET A 34 -11.00 -6.90 -4.01
C MET A 34 -12.14 -7.37 -3.10
N VAL A 35 -11.88 -7.39 -1.81
CA VAL A 35 -12.89 -7.60 -0.77
C VAL A 35 -13.03 -6.30 0.02
N LEU A 36 -14.25 -5.88 0.31
CA LEU A 36 -14.49 -4.72 1.16
C LEU A 36 -14.33 -5.07 2.64
N GLY A 37 -13.71 -4.16 3.37
CA GLY A 37 -13.63 -4.20 4.82
C GLY A 37 -14.26 -2.96 5.43
N GLU A 38 -14.55 -3.01 6.72
CA GLU A 38 -15.02 -1.90 7.52
C GLU A 38 -14.04 -1.64 8.66
N ALA A 39 -13.64 -0.37 8.85
CA ALA A 39 -12.75 0.01 9.92
C ALA A 39 -12.88 1.50 10.26
N ALA A 40 -12.48 1.83 11.48
CA ALA A 40 -12.22 3.18 11.92
C ALA A 40 -10.83 3.24 12.56
N ALA A 41 -10.09 4.31 12.32
CA ALA A 41 -8.76 4.51 12.89
C ALA A 41 -8.58 5.98 13.29
N CYS A 42 -7.78 6.18 14.32
CA CYS A 42 -7.41 7.51 14.81
C CYS A 42 -5.90 7.53 15.07
N LEU A 43 -5.24 8.60 14.67
CA LEU A 43 -3.81 8.81 14.85
C LEU A 43 -3.59 10.12 15.57
N SER A 44 -2.79 10.09 16.66
CA SER A 44 -2.30 11.30 17.32
C SER A 44 -0.93 11.65 16.78
N LEU A 45 -0.78 12.88 16.29
CA LEU A 45 0.48 13.41 15.79
C LEU A 45 1.01 14.49 16.75
N SER A 46 2.29 14.44 17.04
CA SER A 46 2.98 15.45 17.86
C SER A 46 4.34 15.76 17.26
N LEU A 47 4.80 16.99 17.45
CA LEU A 47 6.18 17.39 17.16
C LEU A 47 7.15 16.98 18.29
N LEU A 48 6.62 16.58 19.44
CA LEU A 48 7.40 16.11 20.60
C LEU A 48 7.57 14.60 20.51
N SER A 49 8.79 14.13 20.72
CA SER A 49 9.12 12.70 20.56
C SER A 49 9.04 11.87 21.86
N GLU A 50 8.80 12.50 23.01
CA GLU A 50 8.94 11.83 24.34
C GLU A 50 8.08 10.59 24.53
N ASN A 51 6.93 10.49 23.82
CA ASN A 51 6.04 9.33 23.87
C ASN A 51 5.67 8.82 22.47
N ALA A 52 6.45 9.16 21.44
CA ALA A 52 6.18 8.71 20.10
C ALA A 52 6.48 7.21 19.95
N ILE A 53 5.53 6.48 19.41
CA ILE A 53 5.68 5.04 19.12
C ILE A 53 6.40 4.78 17.81
N ALA A 54 6.44 5.77 16.92
CA ALA A 54 7.15 5.78 15.66
C ALA A 54 7.28 7.23 15.15
N LYS A 55 8.16 7.45 14.20
CA LYS A 55 8.39 8.74 13.57
C LYS A 55 8.01 8.69 12.09
N ILE A 56 7.24 9.66 11.63
CA ILE A 56 7.06 9.92 10.22
C ILE A 56 8.27 10.73 9.75
N SER A 57 9.15 10.11 8.99
CA SER A 57 10.40 10.73 8.51
C SER A 57 10.31 11.26 7.09
N GLY A 58 9.23 10.94 6.38
CA GLY A 58 8.98 11.48 5.06
C GLY A 58 7.52 11.35 4.62
N ILE A 59 7.03 12.34 3.90
CA ILE A 59 5.68 12.35 3.32
C ILE A 59 5.80 12.78 1.88
N GLY A 60 5.16 12.06 0.99
CA GLY A 60 5.03 12.41 -0.41
C GLY A 60 3.59 12.27 -0.87
N PHE A 61 3.17 13.17 -1.74
CA PHE A 61 1.87 13.13 -2.36
C PHE A 61 1.95 13.59 -3.81
N ALA A 62 1.16 13.00 -4.66
CA ALA A 62 1.12 13.37 -6.07
C ALA A 62 -0.21 13.01 -6.69
N THR A 63 -0.59 13.77 -7.69
CA THR A 63 -1.70 13.46 -8.59
C THR A 63 -1.17 13.23 -9.99
N GLU A 64 -1.93 12.52 -10.81
CA GLU A 64 -1.66 12.38 -12.24
C GLU A 64 -2.92 12.68 -13.06
N VAL A 65 -2.72 13.08 -14.30
CA VAL A 65 -3.83 13.25 -15.25
C VAL A 65 -4.26 11.88 -15.72
N LEU A 66 -5.54 11.57 -15.53
CA LEU A 66 -6.12 10.28 -15.87
C LEU A 66 -7.08 10.39 -17.08
N SER A 67 -7.19 9.33 -17.83
CA SER A 67 -8.18 9.20 -18.91
C SER A 67 -9.61 8.97 -18.39
N SER A 68 -9.74 8.47 -17.15
CA SER A 68 -11.02 8.30 -16.45
C SER A 68 -10.84 8.47 -14.94
N GLY A 69 -11.92 8.86 -14.23
CA GLY A 69 -11.86 9.15 -12.79
C GLY A 69 -11.53 7.95 -11.88
N THR A 70 -11.53 6.74 -12.40
CA THR A 70 -11.24 5.51 -11.63
C THR A 70 -9.97 4.80 -12.10
N SER A 71 -9.30 5.31 -13.15
CA SER A 71 -8.09 4.70 -13.67
C SER A 71 -6.83 5.20 -12.94
N ILE A 72 -5.74 4.50 -13.16
CA ILE A 72 -4.38 4.89 -12.83
C ILE A 72 -3.53 4.61 -14.06
N SER A 73 -2.50 5.41 -14.33
CA SER A 73 -1.61 5.17 -15.48
C SER A 73 -0.89 3.84 -15.36
N SER A 74 -0.51 3.23 -16.49
CA SER A 74 0.12 1.90 -16.53
C SER A 74 1.42 1.79 -15.71
N ASP A 75 2.13 2.91 -15.56
CA ASP A 75 3.36 3.04 -14.78
C ASP A 75 3.15 3.74 -13.43
N ALA A 76 1.90 4.04 -13.08
CA ALA A 76 1.49 4.67 -11.83
C ALA A 76 2.37 5.87 -11.43
N LYS A 77 2.43 6.88 -12.31
CA LYS A 77 3.28 8.09 -12.11
C LYS A 77 3.02 8.81 -10.79
N CYS A 78 1.78 8.79 -10.32
CA CYS A 78 1.44 9.36 -9.01
C CYS A 78 2.21 8.63 -7.89
N PHE A 79 2.25 7.30 -7.88
CA PHE A 79 3.03 6.53 -6.92
C PHE A 79 4.54 6.77 -7.05
N GLN A 80 5.07 6.82 -8.26
CA GLN A 80 6.49 7.11 -8.45
C GLN A 80 6.88 8.46 -7.85
N LYS A 81 6.07 9.49 -8.06
CA LYS A 81 6.33 10.84 -7.52
C LYS A 81 6.16 10.89 -6.00
N SER A 82 5.08 10.32 -5.46
CA SER A 82 4.84 10.31 -4.02
C SER A 82 5.91 9.53 -3.27
N MET A 83 6.31 8.36 -3.76
CA MET A 83 7.39 7.56 -3.16
C MET A 83 8.73 8.32 -3.18
N LYS A 84 9.13 8.89 -4.33
CA LYS A 84 10.36 9.68 -4.41
C LYS A 84 10.38 10.85 -3.45
N MET A 85 9.25 11.55 -3.31
CA MET A 85 9.10 12.67 -2.39
C MET A 85 9.20 12.21 -0.93
N ALA A 86 8.53 11.09 -0.56
CA ALA A 86 8.59 10.54 0.79
C ALA A 86 9.98 10.00 1.16
N ILE A 87 10.67 9.36 0.23
CA ILE A 87 12.04 8.85 0.43
C ILE A 87 13.01 10.02 0.61
N GLY A 88 12.82 11.11 -0.12
CA GLY A 88 13.65 12.32 -0.01
C GLY A 88 15.13 12.02 -0.25
N SER A 89 15.99 12.39 0.71
CA SER A 89 17.44 12.18 0.67
C SER A 89 17.90 10.80 1.18
N ASN A 90 16.98 9.94 1.64
CA ASN A 90 17.35 8.59 2.04
C ASN A 90 17.82 7.78 0.84
N LYS A 91 18.75 6.85 1.06
CA LYS A 91 19.13 5.89 0.03
C LYS A 91 18.02 4.86 -0.17
N LEU A 92 17.87 4.35 -1.38
CA LEU A 92 16.86 3.34 -1.68
C LEU A 92 17.07 2.05 -0.88
N GLU A 93 18.32 1.67 -0.65
CA GLU A 93 18.71 0.52 0.16
C GLU A 93 18.36 0.62 1.65
N ASP A 94 18.08 1.83 2.16
CA ASP A 94 17.63 2.06 3.54
C ASP A 94 16.14 1.73 3.74
N ILE A 95 15.39 1.55 2.65
CA ILE A 95 13.99 1.17 2.70
C ILE A 95 13.90 -0.35 2.80
N ASP A 96 13.49 -0.86 3.95
CA ASP A 96 13.47 -2.30 4.22
C ASP A 96 12.22 -2.98 3.67
N ALA A 97 11.09 -2.28 3.73
CA ALA A 97 9.80 -2.81 3.26
C ALA A 97 8.87 -1.73 2.71
N ILE A 98 7.90 -2.16 1.92
CA ILE A 98 6.77 -1.32 1.47
C ILE A 98 5.46 -2.03 1.84
N VAL A 99 4.57 -1.32 2.55
CA VAL A 99 3.17 -1.70 2.65
C VAL A 99 2.44 -1.07 1.48
N MET A 100 2.14 -1.88 0.49
CA MET A 100 1.51 -1.45 -0.76
C MET A 100 0.02 -1.18 -0.57
N HIS A 101 -0.52 -0.27 -1.37
CA HIS A 101 -1.97 -0.07 -1.46
C HIS A 101 -2.66 -1.34 -1.93
N ALA A 102 -2.19 -1.91 -3.02
CA ALA A 102 -2.57 -3.20 -3.60
C ALA A 102 -4.03 -3.62 -3.27
N PRO A 103 -5.03 -3.10 -3.99
CA PRO A 103 -6.44 -3.28 -3.65
C PRO A 103 -7.00 -4.68 -4.00
N GLY A 104 -6.19 -5.60 -4.51
CA GLY A 104 -6.63 -6.90 -5.01
C GLY A 104 -7.15 -6.88 -6.45
N THR A 105 -7.10 -5.75 -7.15
CA THR A 105 -7.42 -5.69 -8.58
C THR A 105 -6.20 -5.98 -9.45
N ILE A 106 -6.42 -6.55 -10.64
CA ILE A 106 -5.32 -6.88 -11.56
C ILE A 106 -4.52 -5.61 -11.89
N GLN A 107 -5.20 -4.57 -12.34
CA GLN A 107 -4.54 -3.32 -12.75
C GLN A 107 -3.92 -2.58 -11.56
N GLY A 108 -4.66 -2.43 -10.45
CA GLY A 108 -4.19 -1.68 -9.29
C GLY A 108 -2.91 -2.25 -8.70
N ASP A 109 -2.86 -3.57 -8.48
CA ASP A 109 -1.68 -4.24 -7.94
C ASP A 109 -0.50 -4.18 -8.91
N ALA A 110 -0.75 -4.47 -10.20
CA ALA A 110 0.29 -4.51 -11.22
C ALA A 110 0.94 -3.14 -11.47
N THR A 111 0.14 -2.07 -11.55
CA THR A 111 0.67 -0.73 -11.83
C THR A 111 1.44 -0.16 -10.64
N GLU A 112 1.00 -0.40 -9.41
CA GLU A 112 1.77 -0.02 -8.23
C GLU A 112 3.09 -0.80 -8.15
N TYR A 113 3.05 -2.11 -8.40
CA TYR A 113 4.26 -2.93 -8.44
C TYR A 113 5.25 -2.45 -9.51
N GLU A 114 4.75 -2.06 -10.68
CA GLU A 114 5.60 -1.48 -11.73
C GLU A 114 6.24 -0.16 -11.28
N ALA A 115 5.50 0.72 -10.59
CA ALA A 115 6.05 1.94 -10.03
C ALA A 115 7.17 1.65 -8.99
N VAL A 116 7.01 0.61 -8.17
CA VAL A 116 8.05 0.15 -7.24
C VAL A 116 9.28 -0.33 -8.00
N LYS A 117 9.12 -1.15 -9.03
CA LYS A 117 10.24 -1.63 -9.86
C LYS A 117 10.99 -0.48 -10.56
N ILE A 118 10.27 0.52 -11.06
CA ILE A 118 10.89 1.69 -11.71
C ILE A 118 11.78 2.47 -10.72
N ILE A 119 11.40 2.53 -9.45
CA ILE A 119 12.18 3.26 -8.43
C ILE A 119 13.34 2.42 -7.91
N PHE A 120 13.08 1.18 -7.51
CA PHE A 120 14.05 0.36 -6.79
C PHE A 120 14.88 -0.57 -7.69
N GLY A 121 14.51 -0.70 -8.97
CA GLY A 121 15.21 -1.56 -9.92
C GLY A 121 15.21 -3.03 -9.48
N ASN A 122 16.37 -3.65 -9.48
CA ASN A 122 16.53 -5.06 -9.13
C ASN A 122 16.60 -5.31 -7.60
N ASN A 123 16.76 -4.28 -6.79
CA ASN A 123 16.91 -4.38 -5.35
C ASN A 123 15.60 -3.96 -4.65
N LEU A 124 14.55 -4.72 -4.87
CA LEU A 124 13.25 -4.45 -4.27
C LEU A 124 13.30 -4.59 -2.75
N PRO A 125 12.69 -3.66 -1.99
CA PRO A 125 12.40 -3.88 -0.57
C PRO A 125 11.38 -5.01 -0.42
N MET A 126 11.17 -5.50 0.80
CA MET A 126 10.12 -6.47 1.08
C MET A 126 8.74 -5.84 0.81
N LEU A 127 7.85 -6.58 0.17
CA LEU A 127 6.52 -6.09 -0.22
C LEU A 127 5.43 -6.84 0.53
N THR A 128 4.47 -6.10 1.07
CA THR A 128 3.27 -6.66 1.69
C THR A 128 2.07 -5.73 1.50
N SER A 129 0.90 -6.21 1.86
CA SER A 129 -0.34 -5.44 2.01
C SER A 129 -1.20 -6.10 3.08
N ASN A 130 -2.04 -5.34 3.76
CA ASN A 130 -2.99 -5.87 4.75
C ASN A 130 -4.34 -6.27 4.16
N LYS A 131 -4.58 -6.00 2.87
CA LYS A 131 -5.89 -6.18 2.23
C LYS A 131 -6.37 -7.63 2.24
N TRP A 132 -5.47 -8.59 2.06
CA TRP A 132 -5.81 -10.02 2.13
C TRP A 132 -6.42 -10.44 3.47
N LYS A 133 -6.18 -9.65 4.53
CA LYS A 133 -6.65 -9.96 5.90
C LYS A 133 -7.82 -9.12 6.33
N VAL A 134 -7.81 -7.82 6.03
CA VAL A 134 -8.80 -6.85 6.53
C VAL A 134 -9.71 -6.29 5.43
N GLY A 135 -9.46 -6.64 4.18
CA GLY A 135 -10.17 -6.09 3.03
C GLY A 135 -9.78 -4.63 2.75
N HIS A 136 -10.42 -4.06 1.76
CA HIS A 136 -10.24 -2.66 1.38
C HIS A 136 -11.22 -1.78 2.16
N THR A 137 -10.72 -1.00 3.12
CA THR A 137 -11.50 -0.18 4.06
C THR A 137 -11.62 1.29 3.61
N PHE A 138 -11.49 1.56 2.30
CA PHE A 138 -11.57 2.89 1.69
C PHE A 138 -10.67 3.94 2.38
N ALA A 139 -11.27 4.99 2.93
CA ALA A 139 -10.53 6.10 3.53
C ALA A 139 -9.63 5.66 4.71
N THR A 140 -10.01 4.64 5.45
CA THR A 140 -9.24 4.13 6.59
C THR A 140 -8.03 3.28 6.16
N SER A 141 -8.01 2.82 4.91
CA SER A 141 -7.02 1.88 4.38
C SER A 141 -5.57 2.32 4.60
N GLY A 142 -5.29 3.61 4.37
CA GLY A 142 -3.95 4.17 4.56
C GLY A 142 -3.51 4.14 6.03
N LEU A 143 -4.41 4.46 6.96
CA LEU A 143 -4.08 4.42 8.41
C LEU A 143 -3.88 2.99 8.91
N LEU A 144 -4.67 2.01 8.46
CA LEU A 144 -4.44 0.61 8.80
C LEU A 144 -3.12 0.07 8.22
N SER A 145 -2.72 0.53 7.04
CA SER A 145 -1.42 0.18 6.46
C SER A 145 -0.27 0.82 7.24
N LEU A 146 -0.45 2.04 7.73
CA LEU A 146 0.53 2.71 8.59
C LEU A 146 0.65 2.01 9.94
N GLU A 147 -0.47 1.62 10.56
CA GLU A 147 -0.48 0.82 11.78
C GLU A 147 0.28 -0.50 11.59
N LEU A 148 0.01 -1.24 10.50
CA LEU A 148 0.74 -2.45 10.18
C LEU A 148 2.26 -2.20 10.10
N ALA A 149 2.68 -1.12 9.43
CA ALA A 149 4.09 -0.76 9.33
C ALA A 149 4.72 -0.49 10.71
N ILE A 150 4.03 0.25 11.58
CA ILE A 150 4.50 0.54 12.93
C ILE A 150 4.62 -0.75 13.76
N LEU A 151 3.61 -1.62 13.71
CA LEU A 151 3.63 -2.91 14.41
C LEU A 151 4.77 -3.81 13.93
N MET A 152 5.03 -3.86 12.61
CA MET A 152 6.16 -4.60 12.06
C MET A 152 7.50 -4.05 12.54
N LEU A 153 7.65 -2.72 12.59
CA LEU A 153 8.86 -2.06 13.12
C LEU A 153 9.07 -2.37 14.61
N GLN A 154 8.04 -2.21 15.43
CA GLN A 154 8.12 -2.43 16.87
C GLN A 154 8.45 -3.89 17.23
N ASN A 155 7.84 -4.84 16.53
CA ASN A 155 8.01 -6.26 16.80
C ASN A 155 9.17 -6.89 16.00
N GLN A 156 9.81 -6.14 15.10
CA GLN A 156 10.86 -6.65 14.21
C GLN A 156 10.44 -7.92 13.46
N TYR A 157 9.16 -7.97 13.10
CA TYR A 157 8.54 -9.10 12.42
C TYR A 157 7.83 -8.63 11.16
N PHE A 158 8.25 -9.12 10.00
CA PHE A 158 7.62 -8.79 8.73
C PHE A 158 6.43 -9.72 8.47
N ILE A 159 5.26 -9.13 8.24
CA ILE A 159 4.03 -9.85 7.91
C ILE A 159 3.94 -9.97 6.40
N GLU A 160 4.18 -11.17 5.88
CA GLU A 160 4.12 -11.46 4.45
C GLU A 160 2.68 -11.54 3.93
N SER A 161 2.49 -11.18 2.67
CA SER A 161 1.30 -11.58 1.93
C SER A 161 1.37 -13.08 1.62
N PRO A 162 0.29 -13.85 1.76
CA PRO A 162 0.28 -15.26 1.38
C PRO A 162 0.48 -15.50 -0.13
N PHE A 163 0.36 -14.45 -0.95
CA PHE A 163 0.42 -14.51 -2.39
C PHE A 163 1.73 -13.97 -3.00
N TYR A 164 2.60 -13.38 -2.18
CA TYR A 164 3.86 -12.81 -2.63
C TYR A 164 5.01 -13.27 -1.74
N LYS A 165 6.01 -13.90 -2.35
CA LYS A 165 7.21 -14.35 -1.64
C LYS A 165 8.31 -13.30 -1.76
N ASN A 166 8.80 -12.86 -0.62
CA ASN A 166 9.95 -11.97 -0.53
C ASN A 166 11.26 -12.76 -0.55
N SER A 167 12.29 -12.21 -1.18
CA SER A 167 13.58 -12.88 -1.34
C SER A 167 14.48 -12.80 -0.12
N THR A 168 14.24 -11.88 0.79
CA THR A 168 15.12 -11.61 1.95
C THR A 168 14.32 -11.20 3.17
N CYS A 169 14.74 -11.68 4.35
CA CYS A 169 14.28 -11.15 5.63
C CYS A 169 15.38 -10.22 6.16
N LYS A 170 15.07 -8.93 6.33
CA LYS A 170 15.97 -7.92 6.87
C LYS A 170 15.46 -7.41 8.22
N LYS A 171 16.38 -6.88 9.03
CA LYS A 171 15.99 -6.07 10.18
C LYS A 171 15.22 -4.84 9.69
N LEU A 172 14.05 -4.59 10.26
CA LEU A 172 13.18 -3.49 9.85
C LEU A 172 13.62 -2.20 10.56
N LYS A 173 13.92 -1.16 9.79
CA LYS A 173 14.25 0.18 10.28
C LYS A 173 13.35 1.23 9.66
N LYS A 174 13.10 1.11 8.35
CA LYS A 174 12.29 2.06 7.58
C LYS A 174 11.30 1.33 6.70
N ILE A 175 10.05 1.67 6.83
CA ILE A 175 8.97 1.12 6.01
C ILE A 175 8.25 2.25 5.29
N LEU A 176 8.08 2.09 3.98
CA LEU A 176 7.28 2.98 3.16
C LEU A 176 5.84 2.46 3.10
N VAL A 177 4.87 3.33 3.27
CA VAL A 177 3.45 3.00 3.20
C VAL A 177 2.83 3.76 2.04
N ASN A 178 2.18 3.05 1.13
CA ASN A 178 1.51 3.64 -0.02
C ASN A 178 -0.01 3.60 0.14
N ALA A 179 -0.66 4.65 -0.31
CA ALA A 179 -2.11 4.72 -0.48
C ALA A 179 -2.47 5.52 -1.73
N VAL A 180 -3.56 5.16 -2.38
CA VAL A 180 -4.11 5.91 -3.52
C VAL A 180 -5.61 5.98 -3.42
N GLY A 181 -6.16 7.13 -3.77
CA GLY A 181 -7.60 7.35 -3.93
C GLY A 181 -7.99 7.44 -5.40
N PHE A 182 -9.28 7.35 -5.67
CA PHE A 182 -9.82 7.64 -7.00
C PHE A 182 -9.38 9.02 -7.48
N GLY A 183 -9.14 9.14 -8.78
CA GLY A 183 -8.60 10.37 -9.37
C GLY A 183 -7.06 10.42 -9.40
N GLY A 184 -6.38 9.29 -9.11
CA GLY A 184 -4.92 9.18 -9.19
C GLY A 184 -4.18 10.00 -8.13
N ASN A 185 -4.78 10.14 -6.94
CA ASN A 185 -4.18 10.84 -5.81
C ASN A 185 -3.40 9.84 -4.95
N ALA A 186 -2.10 9.76 -5.12
CA ALA A 186 -1.24 8.89 -4.33
C ALA A 186 -0.59 9.64 -3.17
N VAL A 187 -0.46 8.94 -2.06
CA VAL A 187 0.27 9.35 -0.87
C VAL A 187 1.25 8.24 -0.48
N SER A 188 2.46 8.63 -0.13
CA SER A 188 3.47 7.74 0.43
C SER A 188 3.99 8.32 1.74
N ILE A 189 4.09 7.48 2.77
CA ILE A 189 4.58 7.87 4.10
C ILE A 189 5.76 6.98 4.45
N LEU A 190 6.90 7.58 4.78
CA LEU A 190 8.06 6.87 5.32
C LEU A 190 8.01 6.90 6.83
N VAL A 191 8.03 5.72 7.46
CA VAL A 191 7.97 5.56 8.91
C VAL A 191 9.20 4.80 9.43
N GLU A 192 9.72 5.25 10.57
CA GLU A 192 10.85 4.65 11.30
C GLU A 192 10.60 4.70 12.83
N LEU A 193 11.35 3.88 13.61
CA LEU A 193 11.34 3.96 15.08
C LEU A 193 12.29 5.04 15.56
#